data_0bea01d31254eba17a7d036b6ae7b874
#
_entry.id   0bea01d31254eba17a7d036b6ae7b874
#
_cell.length_a   1.000
_cell.length_b   1.000
_cell.length_c   1.000
_cell.angle_alpha   90.00
_cell.angle_beta   90.00
_cell.angle_gamma   90.00
#
_symmetry.space_group_name_H-M   'P 1'
#
loop_
_entity.id
_entity.type
_entity.pdbx_description
1 polymer ?
#
loop_
_entity_poly.entity_id
_entity_poly.type
_entity_poly.pdbx_seq_one_letter_code
_entity_poly.pdbx_strand_id
1 'polypeptide(L)'
;MSKTLNDNLKEYKVSEIPHIRLMGRNVKGALKSGGPVPLFWGAACLDVRAKSGEVWALVETDYSVYEVWACVWVNGRIISRFMLEKGRNWVCLCRGFAPETVNDVRIMRDSQAMCEDPDQIFLVHSFAIEKNGAFLPLKEKKLRIEFVGDSVTSGEGLYGAVDETQWISAWISPSKTYAVKAAEAMDAEFSLVSACGWGIVAAWNNNIECVIPPIYGQVCGLCKGEPQQNLGSCKEFDFDEKPNDFVFVNLGANDYGAFFNEPWIHGGKEYKMHTNPDGSFDEADCMKVSCGIRDFLKVIRKNNPQAKICWVWDMLEMPELSTYMHKGVSMYIAESGDKNVDIRLLPPSSLEKEDEDKGSRNHPGPLTHKLAAAKIIEYCKNTLGYSK
;
A
#
# COMPACT_ATOMS: atom_id res chain seq x y z
N MET A 1 6.62 13.32 20.77
CA MET A 1 7.86 12.51 20.62
C MET A 1 8.90 12.95 21.62
N SER A 2 9.90 12.13 21.95
CA SER A 2 10.93 12.45 22.93
C SER A 2 12.32 12.14 22.36
N LYS A 3 13.34 12.95 22.72
CA LYS A 3 14.74 12.66 22.37
C LYS A 3 15.38 11.65 23.34
N THR A 4 14.82 11.50 24.53
CA THR A 4 15.34 10.61 25.59
C THR A 4 14.32 9.59 26.01
N LEU A 5 14.81 8.41 26.33
CA LEU A 5 14.00 7.32 26.89
C LEU A 5 13.93 7.46 28.42
N ASN A 6 12.81 7.05 29.01
CA ASN A 6 12.65 7.00 30.48
C ASN A 6 13.56 5.91 31.07
N ASP A 7 14.17 6.16 32.22
CA ASP A 7 15.07 5.23 32.91
C ASP A 7 14.43 3.89 33.30
N ASN A 8 13.10 3.82 33.40
CA ASN A 8 12.39 2.56 33.70
C ASN A 8 12.29 1.63 32.48
N LEU A 9 12.64 2.10 31.29
CA LEU A 9 12.55 1.34 30.05
C LEU A 9 13.90 0.72 29.68
N LYS A 10 13.82 -0.39 28.95
CA LYS A 10 14.94 -1.06 28.33
C LYS A 10 14.73 -1.10 26.82
N GLU A 11 15.75 -0.65 26.11
CA GLU A 11 15.81 -0.68 24.65
C GLU A 11 16.25 -2.06 24.14
N TYR A 12 15.63 -2.46 23.02
CA TYR A 12 15.97 -3.65 22.25
C TYR A 12 16.00 -3.26 20.76
N LYS A 13 17.12 -3.52 20.09
CA LYS A 13 17.17 -3.36 18.63
C LYS A 13 16.14 -4.26 17.96
N VAL A 14 15.64 -3.87 16.79
CA VAL A 14 14.69 -4.70 16.03
C VAL A 14 15.19 -6.13 15.87
N SER A 15 16.49 -6.33 15.58
CA SER A 15 17.11 -7.64 15.40
C SER A 15 17.22 -8.49 16.68
N GLU A 16 17.04 -7.89 17.85
CA GLU A 16 17.10 -8.58 19.17
C GLU A 16 15.72 -9.04 19.64
N ILE A 17 14.63 -8.57 18.98
CA ILE A 17 13.27 -8.90 19.38
C ILE A 17 12.85 -10.23 18.72
N PRO A 18 12.61 -11.29 19.50
CA PRO A 18 12.15 -12.55 18.97
C PRO A 18 10.75 -12.41 18.38
N HIS A 19 10.50 -13.07 17.26
CA HIS A 19 9.19 -13.13 16.62
C HIS A 19 8.56 -11.78 16.21
N ILE A 20 9.39 -10.73 16.04
CA ILE A 20 8.91 -9.47 15.44
C ILE A 20 8.43 -9.75 14.00
N ARG A 21 7.33 -9.14 13.58
CA ARG A 21 6.79 -9.29 12.23
C ARG A 21 6.95 -7.99 11.44
N LEU A 22 7.51 -8.13 10.24
CA LEU A 22 7.54 -7.07 9.23
C LEU A 22 6.51 -7.40 8.15
N MET A 23 5.58 -6.48 7.89
CA MET A 23 4.66 -6.51 6.76
C MET A 23 4.97 -5.35 5.81
N GLY A 24 4.66 -5.54 4.52
CA GLY A 24 5.15 -4.71 3.43
C GLY A 24 6.44 -5.26 2.83
N ARG A 25 6.78 -4.81 1.62
CA ARG A 25 8.00 -5.22 0.93
C ARG A 25 9.24 -4.60 1.56
N ASN A 26 10.31 -5.36 1.65
CA ASN A 26 11.60 -4.93 2.17
C ASN A 26 12.76 -5.74 1.54
N VAL A 27 13.98 -5.36 1.83
CA VAL A 27 15.15 -6.14 1.45
C VAL A 27 15.18 -7.45 2.25
N LYS A 28 15.65 -8.52 1.61
CA LYS A 28 15.81 -9.83 2.27
C LYS A 28 16.61 -9.73 3.56
N GLY A 29 16.07 -10.33 4.62
CA GLY A 29 16.73 -10.36 5.91
C GLY A 29 16.76 -9.02 6.67
N ALA A 30 15.94 -8.03 6.32
CA ALA A 30 15.91 -6.71 6.97
C ALA A 30 15.83 -6.78 8.50
N LEU A 31 15.00 -7.68 9.05
CA LEU A 31 14.87 -7.87 10.51
C LEU A 31 16.13 -8.39 11.20
N LYS A 32 17.04 -9.02 10.47
CA LYS A 32 18.27 -9.65 11.00
C LYS A 32 19.53 -8.85 10.68
N SER A 33 19.41 -7.74 9.98
CA SER A 33 20.56 -6.94 9.50
C SER A 33 21.38 -6.29 10.62
N GLY A 34 20.79 -6.14 11.81
CA GLY A 34 21.38 -5.38 12.92
C GLY A 34 21.24 -3.86 12.79
N GLY A 35 20.82 -3.37 11.63
CA GLY A 35 20.52 -1.98 11.34
C GLY A 35 19.03 -1.64 11.53
N PRO A 36 18.64 -0.40 11.25
CA PRO A 36 17.24 0.00 11.25
C PRO A 36 16.47 -0.67 10.11
N VAL A 37 15.16 -0.86 10.31
CA VAL A 37 14.26 -1.42 9.30
C VAL A 37 13.52 -0.28 8.60
N PRO A 38 13.70 -0.08 7.29
CA PRO A 38 12.94 0.90 6.54
C PRO A 38 11.49 0.44 6.32
N LEU A 39 10.56 1.37 6.45
CA LEU A 39 9.16 1.20 6.06
C LEU A 39 8.93 1.98 4.76
N PHE A 40 9.12 1.32 3.60
CA PHE A 40 9.11 1.98 2.30
C PHE A 40 7.70 2.32 1.82
N TRP A 41 6.85 1.31 1.63
CA TRP A 41 5.50 1.48 1.09
C TRP A 41 4.50 1.94 2.14
N GLY A 42 3.40 2.53 1.69
CA GLY A 42 2.23 2.76 2.54
C GLY A 42 1.77 1.45 3.19
N ALA A 43 1.30 1.52 4.43
CA ALA A 43 0.94 0.40 5.29
C ALA A 43 2.09 -0.54 5.68
N ALA A 44 3.34 -0.32 5.23
CA ALA A 44 4.47 -1.09 5.76
C ALA A 44 4.56 -0.89 7.28
N CYS A 45 4.75 -1.99 8.03
CA CYS A 45 4.64 -1.95 9.49
C CYS A 45 5.48 -3.01 10.19
N LEU A 46 5.74 -2.75 11.47
CA LEU A 46 6.34 -3.70 12.40
C LEU A 46 5.34 -4.02 13.53
N ASP A 47 5.12 -5.31 13.75
CA ASP A 47 4.31 -5.83 14.86
C ASP A 47 5.21 -6.43 15.93
N VAL A 48 4.93 -6.11 17.18
CA VAL A 48 5.52 -6.73 18.37
C VAL A 48 4.41 -7.15 19.33
N ARG A 49 4.66 -8.22 20.09
CA ARG A 49 3.82 -8.63 21.22
C ARG A 49 4.62 -8.43 22.49
N ALA A 50 4.14 -7.60 23.38
CA ALA A 50 4.85 -7.23 24.57
C ALA A 50 4.00 -7.44 25.84
N LYS A 51 4.61 -8.03 26.86
CA LYS A 51 4.13 -8.00 28.23
C LYS A 51 4.77 -6.81 28.92
N SER A 52 4.07 -5.69 28.98
CA SER A 52 4.56 -4.42 29.50
C SER A 52 3.42 -3.41 29.64
N GLY A 53 3.54 -2.50 30.60
CA GLY A 53 2.62 -1.38 30.78
C GLY A 53 2.75 -0.29 29.72
N GLU A 54 3.90 -0.22 29.05
CA GLU A 54 4.15 0.72 27.96
C GLU A 54 5.10 0.14 26.91
N VAL A 55 4.93 0.60 25.66
CA VAL A 55 5.77 0.24 24.51
C VAL A 55 6.13 1.49 23.74
N TRP A 56 7.41 1.64 23.42
CA TRP A 56 7.97 2.75 22.66
C TRP A 56 8.72 2.23 21.43
N ALA A 57 8.84 3.04 20.38
CA ALA A 57 9.70 2.79 19.24
C ALA A 57 10.65 3.95 19.02
N LEU A 58 11.92 3.65 18.71
CA LEU A 58 12.89 4.62 18.23
C LEU A 58 12.77 4.67 16.71
N VAL A 59 12.26 5.76 16.20
CA VAL A 59 12.08 5.99 14.78
C VAL A 59 13.02 7.10 14.28
N GLU A 60 13.33 7.04 13.00
CA GLU A 60 14.07 8.10 12.31
C GLU A 60 13.37 8.42 11.00
N THR A 61 13.12 9.70 10.76
CA THR A 61 12.52 10.17 9.52
C THR A 61 13.29 11.37 8.99
N ASP A 62 13.35 11.46 7.67
CA ASP A 62 13.70 12.67 6.95
C ASP A 62 12.79 12.84 5.74
N TYR A 63 12.67 14.07 5.25
CA TYR A 63 11.90 14.44 4.07
C TYR A 63 12.23 15.89 3.71
N SER A 64 12.13 16.25 2.43
CA SER A 64 12.32 17.64 1.99
C SER A 64 10.98 18.33 1.69
N VAL A 65 10.00 17.58 1.20
CA VAL A 65 8.73 18.13 0.72
C VAL A 65 7.53 17.55 1.48
N TYR A 66 7.48 16.22 1.65
CA TYR A 66 6.29 15.52 2.17
C TYR A 66 6.60 14.84 3.49
N GLU A 67 5.93 15.28 4.52
CA GLU A 67 6.04 14.71 5.86
C GLU A 67 5.57 13.25 5.88
N VAL A 68 6.18 12.48 6.79
CA VAL A 68 5.81 11.08 7.03
C VAL A 68 4.77 11.00 8.14
N TRP A 69 3.69 10.29 7.87
CA TRP A 69 2.65 9.98 8.87
C TRP A 69 2.76 8.53 9.30
N ALA A 70 2.56 8.31 10.59
CA ALA A 70 2.49 6.99 11.19
C ALA A 70 1.16 6.80 11.91
N CYS A 71 0.69 5.55 11.99
CA CYS A 71 -0.37 5.17 12.90
C CYS A 71 0.06 4.03 13.82
N VAL A 72 -0.56 3.97 14.98
CA VAL A 72 -0.33 2.95 16.00
C VAL A 72 -1.58 2.12 16.18
N TRP A 73 -1.38 0.81 16.18
CA TRP A 73 -2.42 -0.15 16.51
C TRP A 73 -2.08 -0.84 17.83
N VAL A 74 -3.10 -1.02 18.66
CA VAL A 74 -3.01 -1.85 19.87
C VAL A 74 -4.17 -2.84 19.84
N ASN A 75 -3.85 -4.11 19.98
CA ASN A 75 -4.82 -5.21 20.01
C ASN A 75 -5.82 -5.16 18.84
N GLY A 76 -5.30 -4.90 17.62
CA GLY A 76 -6.08 -4.86 16.38
C GLY A 76 -6.92 -3.59 16.17
N ARG A 77 -6.68 -2.52 16.94
CA ARG A 77 -7.38 -1.24 16.79
C ARG A 77 -6.39 -0.09 16.60
N ILE A 78 -6.67 0.81 15.66
CA ILE A 78 -5.95 2.07 15.52
C ILE A 78 -6.29 2.94 16.73
N ILE A 79 -5.26 3.36 17.47
CA ILE A 79 -5.41 4.22 18.63
C ILE A 79 -4.88 5.63 18.41
N SER A 80 -3.99 5.82 17.44
CA SER A 80 -3.50 7.15 17.07
C SER A 80 -2.95 7.18 15.65
N ARG A 81 -2.96 8.38 15.06
CA ARG A 81 -2.28 8.75 13.81
C ARG A 81 -1.64 10.11 14.02
N PHE A 82 -0.39 10.26 13.61
CA PHE A 82 0.37 11.49 13.82
C PHE A 82 1.47 11.66 12.79
N MET A 83 1.85 12.93 12.56
CA MET A 83 3.00 13.30 11.78
C MET A 83 4.29 13.01 12.56
N LEU A 84 5.30 12.46 11.90
CA LEU A 84 6.61 12.21 12.48
C LEU A 84 7.51 13.43 12.31
N GLU A 85 8.21 13.81 13.38
CA GLU A 85 9.24 14.85 13.32
C GLU A 85 10.53 14.33 12.71
N LYS A 86 11.23 15.18 11.93
CA LYS A 86 12.53 14.87 11.36
C LYS A 86 13.55 14.44 12.41
N GLY A 87 14.44 13.56 11.97
CA GLY A 87 15.52 13.01 12.80
C GLY A 87 15.04 11.83 13.65
N ARG A 88 15.88 11.46 14.60
CA ARG A 88 15.68 10.28 15.45
C ARG A 88 14.94 10.65 16.73
N ASN A 89 13.78 10.00 16.95
CA ASN A 89 12.89 10.31 18.05
C ASN A 89 12.26 9.04 18.66
N TRP A 90 12.09 9.03 19.98
CA TRP A 90 11.25 8.05 20.65
C TRP A 90 9.77 8.41 20.52
N VAL A 91 8.98 7.45 20.09
CA VAL A 91 7.54 7.55 19.95
C VAL A 91 6.89 6.59 20.92
N CYS A 92 6.03 7.10 21.80
CA CYS A 92 5.19 6.27 22.66
C CYS A 92 4.10 5.63 21.82
N LEU A 93 4.12 4.31 21.70
CA LEU A 93 3.11 3.57 20.97
C LEU A 93 1.88 3.30 21.85
N CYS A 94 2.09 2.89 23.09
CA CYS A 94 1.04 2.79 24.09
C CYS A 94 1.63 2.89 25.51
N ARG A 95 0.81 3.28 26.47
CA ARG A 95 1.18 3.36 27.89
C ARG A 95 -0.04 3.34 28.81
N GLY A 96 0.21 3.12 30.10
CA GLY A 96 -0.83 3.16 31.13
C GLY A 96 -1.55 1.83 31.33
N PHE A 97 -1.08 0.75 30.68
CA PHE A 97 -1.53 -0.60 31.01
C PHE A 97 -0.88 -1.10 32.29
N ALA A 98 -1.49 -2.09 32.96
CA ALA A 98 -0.80 -2.80 34.03
C ALA A 98 0.44 -3.52 33.48
N PRO A 99 1.58 -3.58 34.21
CA PRO A 99 2.82 -4.15 33.73
C PRO A 99 2.73 -5.60 33.23
N GLU A 100 1.77 -6.35 33.78
CA GLU A 100 1.54 -7.75 33.39
C GLU A 100 0.67 -7.92 32.14
N THR A 101 0.13 -6.83 31.58
CA THR A 101 -0.75 -6.87 30.41
C THR A 101 0.05 -7.23 29.17
N VAL A 102 -0.49 -8.14 28.37
CA VAL A 102 0.07 -8.52 27.07
C VAL A 102 -0.67 -7.77 25.98
N ASN A 103 0.06 -7.01 25.17
CA ASN A 103 -0.49 -6.24 24.07
C ASN A 103 0.20 -6.59 22.76
N ASP A 104 -0.58 -6.72 21.69
CA ASP A 104 -0.09 -6.70 20.31
C ASP A 104 -0.03 -5.24 19.85
N VAL A 105 1.17 -4.77 19.52
CA VAL A 105 1.43 -3.36 19.18
C VAL A 105 2.05 -3.27 17.80
N ARG A 106 1.53 -2.39 16.96
CA ARG A 106 2.02 -2.12 15.61
C ARG A 106 2.35 -0.65 15.45
N ILE A 107 3.49 -0.38 14.83
CA ILE A 107 3.77 0.92 14.19
C ILE A 107 3.74 0.73 12.68
N MET A 108 2.97 1.57 11.98
CA MET A 108 2.71 1.47 10.55
C MET A 108 2.93 2.83 9.89
N ARG A 109 3.56 2.82 8.71
CA ARG A 109 3.59 3.98 7.82
C ARG A 109 2.17 4.25 7.31
N ASP A 110 1.60 5.38 7.66
CA ASP A 110 0.24 5.79 7.27
C ASP A 110 0.25 6.99 6.33
N SER A 111 1.20 6.99 5.43
CA SER A 111 1.35 7.86 4.28
C SER A 111 1.93 7.07 3.10
N GLN A 112 1.75 7.58 1.89
CA GLN A 112 2.35 6.99 0.70
C GLN A 112 3.87 7.16 0.68
N ALA A 113 4.57 6.30 -0.06
CA ALA A 113 5.94 6.57 -0.53
C ALA A 113 5.88 7.68 -1.58
N MET A 114 6.61 8.77 -1.40
CA MET A 114 6.57 9.94 -2.28
C MET A 114 7.75 9.92 -3.24
N CYS A 115 7.49 9.71 -4.54
CA CYS A 115 8.54 9.68 -5.57
C CYS A 115 9.16 11.07 -5.82
N GLU A 116 8.43 12.14 -5.52
CA GLU A 116 8.88 13.52 -5.66
C GLU A 116 9.72 14.02 -4.48
N ASP A 117 9.85 13.21 -3.41
CA ASP A 117 10.68 13.53 -2.26
C ASP A 117 11.84 12.53 -2.12
N PRO A 118 13.01 12.85 -2.71
CA PRO A 118 14.15 11.93 -2.72
C PRO A 118 14.76 11.70 -1.33
N ASP A 119 14.47 12.57 -0.36
CA ASP A 119 15.00 12.48 0.99
C ASP A 119 14.07 11.74 1.95
N GLN A 120 12.84 11.43 1.51
CA GLN A 120 11.83 10.86 2.40
C GLN A 120 12.20 9.43 2.84
N ILE A 121 12.51 9.28 4.13
CA ILE A 121 12.76 8.00 4.79
C ILE A 121 11.89 7.82 6.03
N PHE A 122 11.59 6.57 6.36
CA PHE A 122 11.02 6.17 7.64
C PHE A 122 11.69 4.87 8.10
N LEU A 123 12.46 4.97 9.18
CA LEU A 123 13.24 3.88 9.74
C LEU A 123 12.78 3.58 11.16
N VAL A 124 12.74 2.28 11.53
CA VAL A 124 12.54 1.83 12.90
C VAL A 124 13.83 1.16 13.38
N HIS A 125 14.44 1.71 14.42
CA HIS A 125 15.71 1.23 14.98
C HIS A 125 15.51 0.19 16.08
N SER A 126 14.61 0.49 17.02
CA SER A 126 14.45 -0.31 18.24
C SER A 126 13.04 -0.10 18.82
N PHE A 127 12.71 -0.98 19.75
CA PHE A 127 11.58 -0.82 20.64
C PHE A 127 12.07 -0.78 22.08
N ALA A 128 11.31 -0.14 22.96
CA ALA A 128 11.57 -0.15 24.39
C ALA A 128 10.31 -0.51 25.16
N ILE A 129 10.51 -1.30 26.21
CA ILE A 129 9.48 -1.75 27.15
C ILE A 129 10.02 -1.59 28.59
N GLU A 130 9.16 -1.73 29.57
CA GLU A 130 9.61 -1.75 30.97
C GLU A 130 10.71 -2.80 31.23
N LYS A 131 11.65 -2.50 32.12
CA LYS A 131 12.81 -3.38 32.40
C LYS A 131 12.43 -4.79 32.84
N ASN A 132 11.31 -4.96 33.48
CA ASN A 132 10.73 -6.24 33.90
C ASN A 132 9.75 -6.85 32.89
N GLY A 133 9.53 -6.17 31.75
CA GLY A 133 8.71 -6.64 30.66
C GLY A 133 9.42 -7.67 29.77
N ALA A 134 8.69 -8.25 28.85
CA ALA A 134 9.19 -9.21 27.87
C ALA A 134 8.49 -9.09 26.51
N PHE A 135 9.23 -9.30 25.43
CA PHE A 135 8.62 -9.57 24.11
C PHE A 135 8.23 -11.03 24.02
N LEU A 136 7.06 -11.29 23.46
CA LEU A 136 6.45 -12.62 23.35
C LEU A 136 6.21 -12.98 21.88
N PRO A 137 6.05 -14.28 21.54
CA PRO A 137 5.69 -14.67 20.18
C PRO A 137 4.37 -14.08 19.72
N LEU A 138 4.36 -13.52 18.50
CA LEU A 138 3.15 -13.14 17.81
C LEU A 138 2.41 -14.39 17.32
N LYS A 139 1.08 -14.31 17.23
CA LYS A 139 0.29 -15.31 16.53
C LYS A 139 0.71 -15.37 15.06
N GLU A 140 0.97 -16.54 14.53
CA GLU A 140 1.29 -16.73 13.12
C GLU A 140 0.10 -16.38 12.24
N LYS A 141 0.34 -15.64 11.17
CA LYS A 141 -0.62 -15.37 10.08
C LYS A 141 -0.34 -16.38 8.95
N LYS A 142 -1.39 -17.08 8.51
CA LYS A 142 -1.26 -18.17 7.52
C LYS A 142 -1.45 -17.73 6.07
N LEU A 143 -1.99 -16.55 5.87
CA LEU A 143 -2.26 -15.99 4.55
C LEU A 143 -1.38 -14.78 4.30
N ARG A 144 -1.04 -14.57 3.04
CA ARG A 144 -0.37 -13.37 2.57
C ARG A 144 -1.06 -12.81 1.34
N ILE A 145 -1.40 -11.54 1.39
CA ILE A 145 -2.12 -10.82 0.33
C ILE A 145 -1.32 -9.61 -0.11
N GLU A 146 -1.05 -9.50 -1.39
CA GLU A 146 -0.48 -8.29 -1.97
C GLU A 146 -1.55 -7.49 -2.70
N PHE A 147 -1.53 -6.18 -2.51
CA PHE A 147 -2.39 -5.24 -3.20
C PHE A 147 -1.53 -4.30 -4.04
N VAL A 148 -1.81 -4.27 -5.32
CA VAL A 148 -1.14 -3.40 -6.30
C VAL A 148 -2.15 -2.39 -6.79
N GLY A 149 -1.81 -1.10 -6.79
CA GLY A 149 -2.80 -0.11 -7.18
C GLY A 149 -2.27 1.32 -7.27
N ASP A 150 -3.21 2.23 -7.29
CA ASP A 150 -3.02 3.67 -7.40
C ASP A 150 -3.41 4.42 -6.10
N SER A 151 -3.97 5.62 -6.25
CA SER A 151 -4.44 6.47 -5.16
C SER A 151 -5.50 5.81 -4.28
N VAL A 152 -6.41 5.03 -4.88
CA VAL A 152 -7.45 4.31 -4.14
C VAL A 152 -6.84 3.27 -3.19
N THR A 153 -5.83 2.55 -3.66
CA THR A 153 -5.10 1.57 -2.82
C THR A 153 -4.19 2.25 -1.81
N SER A 154 -3.60 3.40 -2.15
CA SER A 154 -2.82 4.22 -1.22
C SER A 154 -3.69 4.90 -0.15
N GLY A 155 -4.99 5.03 -0.37
CA GLY A 155 -5.95 5.63 0.56
C GLY A 155 -6.01 7.14 0.49
N GLU A 156 -5.81 7.71 -0.72
CA GLU A 156 -6.09 9.13 -0.97
C GLU A 156 -7.56 9.42 -0.68
N GLY A 157 -7.82 10.55 -0.07
CA GLY A 157 -9.17 11.00 0.24
C GLY A 157 -9.77 10.46 1.53
N LEU A 158 -9.09 9.55 2.27
CA LEU A 158 -9.62 8.98 3.52
C LEU A 158 -9.45 9.88 4.75
N TYR A 159 -8.78 11.00 4.57
CA TYR A 159 -8.75 12.14 5.49
C TYR A 159 -9.02 13.43 4.71
N GLY A 160 -9.27 14.53 5.42
CA GLY A 160 -9.61 15.82 4.83
C GLY A 160 -11.12 16.01 4.63
N ALA A 161 -11.53 17.24 4.35
CA ALA A 161 -12.90 17.58 4.04
C ALA A 161 -13.28 17.10 2.62
N VAL A 162 -14.55 16.83 2.39
CA VAL A 162 -15.05 16.34 1.09
C VAL A 162 -14.74 17.29 -0.07
N ASP A 163 -14.76 18.59 0.20
CA ASP A 163 -14.48 19.66 -0.75
C ASP A 163 -12.99 20.06 -0.83
N GLU A 164 -12.09 19.33 -0.14
CA GLU A 164 -10.67 19.58 -0.20
C GLU A 164 -10.09 19.33 -1.59
N THR A 165 -9.31 20.26 -2.09
CA THR A 165 -8.71 20.22 -3.43
C THR A 165 -7.18 20.09 -3.42
N GLN A 166 -6.53 20.44 -2.31
CA GLN A 166 -5.08 20.37 -2.20
C GLN A 166 -4.61 18.90 -2.05
N TRP A 167 -3.59 18.52 -2.81
CA TRP A 167 -2.93 17.24 -2.66
C TRP A 167 -1.80 17.35 -1.63
N ILE A 168 -2.00 16.75 -0.47
CA ILE A 168 -1.01 16.71 0.61
C ILE A 168 -0.92 15.31 1.22
N SER A 169 0.21 14.96 1.80
CA SER A 169 0.45 13.64 2.37
C SER A 169 -0.51 13.30 3.52
N ALA A 170 -1.02 14.31 4.22
CA ALA A 170 -1.96 14.13 5.33
C ALA A 170 -3.29 13.48 4.91
N TRP A 171 -3.74 13.66 3.67
CA TRP A 171 -5.01 13.10 3.16
C TRP A 171 -4.93 11.63 2.77
N ILE A 172 -3.72 11.07 2.70
CA ILE A 172 -3.45 9.69 2.27
C ILE A 172 -3.35 8.80 3.50
N SER A 173 -4.20 7.77 3.60
CA SER A 173 -4.22 6.84 4.75
C SER A 173 -4.33 5.38 4.32
N PRO A 174 -3.21 4.71 4.06
CA PRO A 174 -3.19 3.29 3.73
C PRO A 174 -3.87 2.40 4.77
N SER A 175 -3.79 2.74 6.06
CA SER A 175 -4.39 1.96 7.16
C SER A 175 -5.91 1.87 7.11
N LYS A 176 -6.58 2.80 6.40
CA LYS A 176 -8.05 2.85 6.30
C LYS A 176 -8.59 2.24 5.00
N THR A 177 -7.72 1.81 4.10
CA THR A 177 -8.11 1.31 2.78
C THR A 177 -8.85 -0.03 2.84
N TYR A 178 -9.53 -0.35 1.74
CA TYR A 178 -10.12 -1.65 1.51
C TYR A 178 -9.08 -2.78 1.64
N ALA A 179 -7.85 -2.53 1.20
CA ALA A 179 -6.76 -3.48 1.20
C ALA A 179 -6.39 -3.93 2.63
N VAL A 180 -6.05 -2.97 3.50
CA VAL A 180 -5.70 -3.26 4.89
C VAL A 180 -6.90 -3.82 5.65
N LYS A 181 -8.12 -3.28 5.44
CA LYS A 181 -9.34 -3.83 6.05
C LYS A 181 -9.58 -5.30 5.68
N ALA A 182 -9.41 -5.67 4.40
CA ALA A 182 -9.59 -7.04 3.95
C ALA A 182 -8.53 -7.97 4.54
N ALA A 183 -7.26 -7.57 4.50
CA ALA A 183 -6.16 -8.37 5.04
C ALA A 183 -6.30 -8.62 6.55
N GLU A 184 -6.63 -7.58 7.34
CA GLU A 184 -6.85 -7.74 8.79
C GLU A 184 -8.05 -8.65 9.08
N ALA A 185 -9.16 -8.53 8.34
CA ALA A 185 -10.32 -9.39 8.52
C ALA A 185 -10.06 -10.87 8.13
N MET A 186 -9.09 -11.11 7.25
CA MET A 186 -8.62 -12.44 6.85
C MET A 186 -7.49 -12.98 7.74
N ASP A 187 -7.05 -12.24 8.74
CA ASP A 187 -5.86 -12.54 9.55
C ASP A 187 -4.61 -12.80 8.68
N ALA A 188 -4.45 -12.01 7.61
CA ALA A 188 -3.40 -12.16 6.62
C ALA A 188 -2.23 -11.17 6.85
N GLU A 189 -0.99 -11.60 6.50
CA GLU A 189 0.07 -10.64 6.21
C GLU A 189 -0.27 -9.91 4.90
N PHE A 190 0.20 -8.67 4.76
CA PHE A 190 -0.09 -7.90 3.57
C PHE A 190 1.09 -7.04 3.11
N SER A 191 1.05 -6.66 1.84
CA SER A 191 1.87 -5.61 1.25
C SER A 191 1.03 -4.77 0.29
N LEU A 192 1.30 -3.45 0.27
CA LEU A 192 0.74 -2.53 -0.71
C LEU A 192 1.87 -2.06 -1.64
N VAL A 193 1.61 -2.10 -2.93
CA VAL A 193 2.48 -1.54 -3.99
C VAL A 193 1.63 -0.54 -4.74
N SER A 194 1.57 0.70 -4.27
CA SER A 194 0.61 1.68 -4.77
C SER A 194 1.14 3.11 -4.77
N ALA A 195 0.73 3.89 -5.77
CA ALA A 195 1.10 5.29 -5.90
C ALA A 195 -0.03 6.12 -6.52
N CYS A 196 -0.35 7.25 -5.87
CA CYS A 196 -1.33 8.21 -6.38
C CYS A 196 -0.89 8.73 -7.75
N GLY A 197 -1.83 8.81 -8.68
CA GLY A 197 -1.58 9.33 -10.02
C GLY A 197 -0.92 8.34 -11.01
N TRP A 198 -0.49 7.16 -10.57
CA TRP A 198 0.23 6.19 -11.40
C TRP A 198 -0.72 5.20 -12.09
N GLY A 199 -0.44 4.89 -13.36
CA GLY A 199 -1.27 3.99 -14.16
C GLY A 199 -0.60 2.67 -14.54
N ILE A 200 -1.18 2.05 -15.56
CA ILE A 200 -0.68 0.81 -16.20
C ILE A 200 0.26 1.18 -17.34
N VAL A 201 -0.17 2.08 -18.23
CA VAL A 201 0.56 2.54 -19.43
C VAL A 201 0.80 4.05 -19.43
N ALA A 202 -0.03 4.80 -18.70
CA ALA A 202 0.11 6.24 -18.51
C ALA A 202 -0.39 6.67 -17.13
N ALA A 203 0.24 7.69 -16.55
CA ALA A 203 -0.31 8.42 -15.42
C ALA A 203 -1.50 9.29 -15.85
N TRP A 204 -2.25 9.82 -14.88
CA TRP A 204 -3.42 10.68 -15.15
C TRP A 204 -3.12 11.87 -16.08
N ASN A 205 -1.88 12.37 -16.09
CA ASN A 205 -1.39 13.49 -16.90
C ASN A 205 -0.58 13.03 -18.14
N ASN A 206 -0.84 11.84 -18.63
CA ASN A 206 -0.14 11.22 -19.77
C ASN A 206 1.36 10.93 -19.58
N ASN A 207 1.93 11.07 -18.38
CA ASN A 207 3.31 10.72 -18.10
C ASN A 207 3.51 9.20 -18.13
N ILE A 208 4.25 8.68 -19.11
CA ILE A 208 4.50 7.25 -19.28
C ILE A 208 5.58 6.69 -18.34
N GLU A 209 6.29 7.54 -17.59
CA GLU A 209 7.28 7.10 -16.60
C GLU A 209 6.66 6.82 -15.22
N CYS A 210 5.45 7.37 -14.96
CA CYS A 210 4.72 7.18 -13.73
C CYS A 210 3.71 6.02 -13.86
N VAL A 211 4.24 4.80 -14.03
CA VAL A 211 3.46 3.57 -14.19
C VAL A 211 4.01 2.45 -13.29
N ILE A 212 3.12 1.62 -12.75
CA ILE A 212 3.46 0.58 -11.77
C ILE A 212 4.22 -0.62 -12.38
N PRO A 213 3.90 -1.13 -13.59
CA PRO A 213 4.46 -2.38 -14.08
C PRO A 213 5.99 -2.46 -14.09
N PRO A 214 6.76 -1.43 -14.51
CA PRO A 214 8.22 -1.50 -14.55
C PRO A 214 8.88 -1.58 -13.16
N ILE A 215 8.22 -1.08 -12.12
CA ILE A 215 8.79 -1.03 -10.76
C ILE A 215 8.31 -2.20 -9.89
N TYR A 216 7.36 -3.01 -10.37
CA TYR A 216 6.75 -4.08 -9.59
C TYR A 216 7.76 -5.12 -9.07
N GLY A 217 8.82 -5.39 -9.80
CA GLY A 217 9.86 -6.34 -9.40
C GLY A 217 10.77 -5.85 -8.28
N GLN A 218 10.67 -4.59 -7.86
CA GLN A 218 11.58 -3.96 -6.91
C GLN A 218 10.99 -3.91 -5.49
N VAL A 219 11.87 -3.73 -4.50
CA VAL A 219 11.47 -3.50 -3.11
C VAL A 219 10.55 -2.29 -3.02
N CYS A 220 10.98 -1.13 -3.54
CA CYS A 220 10.16 0.07 -3.69
C CYS A 220 10.71 0.98 -4.78
N GLY A 221 10.41 0.67 -6.04
CA GLY A 221 10.95 1.39 -7.20
C GLY A 221 10.46 2.84 -7.36
N LEU A 222 9.51 3.29 -6.51
CA LEU A 222 9.13 4.70 -6.38
C LEU A 222 10.23 5.54 -5.72
N CYS A 223 10.90 4.96 -4.73
CA CYS A 223 11.87 5.64 -3.87
C CYS A 223 13.25 5.59 -4.50
N LYS A 224 13.58 6.59 -5.33
CA LYS A 224 14.82 6.66 -6.14
C LYS A 224 15.86 7.64 -5.60
N GLY A 225 15.62 8.31 -4.49
CA GLY A 225 16.61 9.17 -3.84
C GLY A 225 17.82 8.39 -3.30
N GLU A 226 18.97 9.03 -3.18
CA GLU A 226 20.19 8.38 -2.72
C GLU A 226 20.02 7.71 -1.33
N PRO A 227 19.43 8.37 -0.30
CA PRO A 227 19.19 7.74 0.99
C PRO A 227 18.33 6.47 0.87
N GLN A 228 17.30 6.52 0.04
CA GLN A 228 16.37 5.41 -0.18
C GLN A 228 17.05 4.23 -0.91
N GLN A 229 17.85 4.52 -1.95
CA GLN A 229 18.61 3.50 -2.68
C GLN A 229 19.66 2.83 -1.80
N ASN A 230 20.34 3.59 -0.93
CA ASN A 230 21.29 3.07 0.05
C ASN A 230 20.61 2.10 1.04
N LEU A 231 19.33 2.29 1.33
CA LEU A 231 18.49 1.36 2.11
C LEU A 231 17.98 0.17 1.29
N GLY A 232 18.19 0.18 -0.03
CA GLY A 232 17.85 -0.93 -0.94
C GLY A 232 16.48 -0.82 -1.60
N SER A 233 15.88 0.35 -1.70
CA SER A 233 14.56 0.56 -2.32
C SER A 233 14.47 0.03 -3.75
N CYS A 234 15.51 0.25 -4.57
CA CYS A 234 15.55 -0.16 -5.98
C CYS A 234 16.10 -1.59 -6.20
N LYS A 235 16.43 -2.34 -5.15
CA LYS A 235 16.85 -3.75 -5.28
C LYS A 235 15.66 -4.60 -5.73
N GLU A 236 15.97 -5.71 -6.39
CA GLU A 236 14.97 -6.75 -6.67
C GLU A 236 14.33 -7.25 -5.37
N PHE A 237 13.01 -7.40 -5.40
CA PHE A 237 12.27 -7.96 -4.28
C PHE A 237 12.32 -9.49 -4.34
N ASP A 238 12.61 -10.12 -3.22
CA ASP A 238 12.64 -11.58 -3.10
C ASP A 238 11.21 -12.11 -2.83
N PHE A 239 10.52 -12.48 -3.90
CA PHE A 239 9.17 -13.05 -3.81
C PHE A 239 9.13 -14.45 -3.19
N ASP A 240 10.26 -15.17 -3.19
CA ASP A 240 10.36 -16.53 -2.65
C ASP A 240 10.52 -16.56 -1.14
N GLU A 241 11.02 -15.47 -0.52
CA GLU A 241 11.14 -15.39 0.95
C GLU A 241 9.78 -15.51 1.64
N LYS A 242 8.75 -14.90 1.02
CA LYS A 242 7.37 -14.95 1.52
C LYS A 242 6.40 -14.91 0.33
N PRO A 243 6.05 -16.05 -0.26
CA PRO A 243 5.13 -16.10 -1.40
C PRO A 243 3.74 -15.59 -1.04
N ASN A 244 3.08 -14.94 -1.98
CA ASN A 244 1.72 -14.46 -1.83
C ASN A 244 0.71 -15.56 -2.16
N ASP A 245 -0.37 -15.68 -1.37
CA ASP A 245 -1.53 -16.51 -1.69
C ASP A 245 -2.46 -15.80 -2.67
N PHE A 246 -2.60 -14.49 -2.51
CA PHE A 246 -3.42 -13.63 -3.36
C PHE A 246 -2.66 -12.38 -3.79
N VAL A 247 -2.89 -11.96 -5.03
CA VAL A 247 -2.49 -10.65 -5.54
C VAL A 247 -3.73 -9.97 -6.13
N PHE A 248 -4.13 -8.84 -5.55
CA PHE A 248 -5.19 -7.99 -6.07
C PHE A 248 -4.59 -6.79 -6.78
N VAL A 249 -5.04 -6.53 -8.02
CA VAL A 249 -4.58 -5.38 -8.82
C VAL A 249 -5.74 -4.43 -9.04
N ASN A 250 -5.63 -3.20 -8.56
CA ASN A 250 -6.62 -2.14 -8.73
C ASN A 250 -5.95 -0.94 -9.42
N LEU A 251 -5.87 -1.01 -10.74
CA LEU A 251 -5.26 -0.01 -11.61
C LEU A 251 -6.16 0.25 -12.83
N GLY A 252 -5.98 1.40 -13.46
CA GLY A 252 -6.68 1.82 -14.66
C GLY A 252 -7.33 3.20 -14.55
N ALA A 253 -7.58 3.69 -13.32
CA ALA A 253 -8.20 4.99 -13.11
C ALA A 253 -7.34 6.15 -13.64
N ASN A 254 -6.03 6.04 -13.52
CA ASN A 254 -5.13 7.05 -14.06
C ASN A 254 -4.98 6.96 -15.58
N ASP A 255 -4.96 5.76 -16.13
CA ASP A 255 -5.04 5.56 -17.58
C ASP A 255 -6.35 6.14 -18.16
N TYR A 256 -7.48 5.98 -17.45
CA TYR A 256 -8.75 6.62 -17.79
C TYR A 256 -8.66 8.14 -17.72
N GLY A 257 -8.10 8.69 -16.63
CA GLY A 257 -7.88 10.12 -16.47
C GLY A 257 -7.03 10.76 -17.57
N ALA A 258 -6.08 10.01 -18.12
CA ALA A 258 -5.18 10.48 -19.17
C ALA A 258 -5.89 10.91 -20.45
N PHE A 259 -7.06 10.33 -20.79
CA PHE A 259 -7.86 10.73 -21.95
C PHE A 259 -8.38 12.17 -21.86
N PHE A 260 -8.58 12.68 -20.67
CA PHE A 260 -9.15 14.01 -20.41
C PHE A 260 -8.09 15.09 -20.16
N ASN A 261 -6.82 14.70 -20.03
CA ASN A 261 -5.74 15.62 -19.65
C ASN A 261 -4.85 15.98 -20.86
N GLU A 262 -4.13 17.08 -20.74
CA GLU A 262 -3.19 17.56 -21.76
C GLU A 262 -2.05 16.56 -22.03
N PRO A 263 -1.44 16.64 -23.23
CA PRO A 263 -0.29 15.80 -23.54
C PRO A 263 0.89 16.02 -22.58
N TRP A 264 1.59 14.95 -22.26
CA TRP A 264 2.89 15.04 -21.61
C TRP A 264 3.99 15.12 -22.67
N ILE A 265 4.82 16.17 -22.58
CA ILE A 265 5.93 16.40 -23.52
C ILE A 265 7.24 15.98 -22.86
N HIS A 266 7.92 14.99 -23.42
CA HIS A 266 9.22 14.55 -22.94
C HIS A 266 10.16 14.19 -24.07
N GLY A 267 11.43 14.68 -24.02
CA GLY A 267 12.43 14.44 -25.05
C GLY A 267 12.01 14.90 -26.46
N GLY A 268 11.17 15.94 -26.56
CA GLY A 268 10.62 16.45 -27.82
C GLY A 268 9.54 15.57 -28.45
N LYS A 269 9.04 14.56 -27.70
CA LYS A 269 7.90 13.72 -28.11
C LYS A 269 6.69 14.04 -27.27
N GLU A 270 5.54 13.92 -27.91
CA GLU A 270 4.23 14.05 -27.28
C GLU A 270 3.68 12.66 -26.93
N TYR A 271 3.14 12.54 -25.72
CA TYR A 271 2.48 11.34 -25.24
C TYR A 271 1.06 11.73 -24.81
N LYS A 272 0.07 11.05 -25.35
CA LYS A 272 -1.35 11.38 -25.15
C LYS A 272 -2.22 10.14 -25.32
N MET A 273 -3.22 10.01 -24.48
CA MET A 273 -4.39 9.15 -24.68
C MET A 273 -5.47 10.01 -25.34
N HIS A 274 -5.96 9.63 -26.52
CA HIS A 274 -6.78 10.50 -27.38
C HIS A 274 -8.25 10.21 -27.23
N THR A 275 -9.04 11.27 -27.37
CA THR A 275 -10.50 11.21 -27.57
C THR A 275 -10.82 11.59 -29.01
N ASN A 276 -11.82 10.92 -29.59
CA ASN A 276 -12.36 11.23 -30.90
C ASN A 276 -13.20 12.51 -30.88
N PRO A 277 -13.52 13.12 -32.04
CA PRO A 277 -14.35 14.31 -32.10
C PRO A 277 -15.76 14.16 -31.53
N ASP A 278 -16.27 12.93 -31.47
CA ASP A 278 -17.57 12.60 -30.86
C ASP A 278 -17.51 12.38 -29.35
N GLY A 279 -16.32 12.52 -28.74
CA GLY A 279 -16.09 12.34 -27.32
C GLY A 279 -15.77 10.88 -26.90
N SER A 280 -15.87 9.92 -27.81
CA SER A 280 -15.43 8.55 -27.53
C SER A 280 -13.91 8.45 -27.41
N PHE A 281 -13.42 7.42 -26.71
CA PHE A 281 -11.99 7.18 -26.61
C PHE A 281 -11.44 6.55 -27.89
N ASP A 282 -10.21 6.90 -28.25
CA ASP A 282 -9.49 6.28 -29.37
C ASP A 282 -9.28 4.79 -29.09
N GLU A 283 -9.69 3.94 -30.05
CA GLU A 283 -9.65 2.48 -29.85
C GLU A 283 -8.20 1.97 -29.74
N ALA A 284 -7.25 2.53 -30.45
CA ALA A 284 -5.85 2.12 -30.38
C ALA A 284 -5.25 2.42 -28.99
N ASP A 285 -5.63 3.57 -28.40
CA ASP A 285 -5.20 3.93 -27.06
C ASP A 285 -5.88 3.06 -25.99
N CYS A 286 -7.16 2.76 -26.12
CA CYS A 286 -7.83 1.77 -25.26
C CYS A 286 -7.18 0.39 -25.36
N MET A 287 -6.78 -0.03 -26.57
CA MET A 287 -6.06 -1.28 -26.75
C MET A 287 -4.66 -1.27 -26.13
N LYS A 288 -3.98 -0.13 -26.01
CA LYS A 288 -2.72 -0.03 -25.25
C LYS A 288 -2.95 -0.41 -23.79
N VAL A 289 -4.06 0.05 -23.17
CA VAL A 289 -4.42 -0.31 -21.80
C VAL A 289 -4.65 -1.83 -21.70
N SER A 290 -5.42 -2.42 -22.62
CA SER A 290 -5.63 -3.88 -22.64
C SER A 290 -4.32 -4.66 -22.76
N CYS A 291 -3.42 -4.25 -23.66
CA CYS A 291 -2.10 -4.86 -23.78
C CYS A 291 -1.26 -4.67 -22.50
N GLY A 292 -1.30 -3.49 -21.89
CA GLY A 292 -0.60 -3.21 -20.64
C GLY A 292 -1.07 -4.13 -19.51
N ILE A 293 -2.38 -4.36 -19.37
CA ILE A 293 -2.96 -5.31 -18.41
C ILE A 293 -2.43 -6.74 -18.67
N ARG A 294 -2.54 -7.22 -19.91
CA ARG A 294 -2.04 -8.54 -20.31
C ARG A 294 -0.56 -8.71 -19.94
N ASP A 295 0.25 -7.74 -20.28
CA ASP A 295 1.70 -7.84 -20.09
C ASP A 295 2.08 -7.69 -18.60
N PHE A 296 1.35 -6.87 -17.85
CA PHE A 296 1.55 -6.76 -16.41
C PHE A 296 1.14 -8.05 -15.69
N LEU A 297 0.07 -8.71 -16.09
CA LEU A 297 -0.31 -10.03 -15.55
C LEU A 297 0.80 -11.08 -15.77
N LYS A 298 1.51 -11.04 -16.92
CA LYS A 298 2.69 -11.90 -17.14
C LYS A 298 3.80 -11.63 -16.11
N VAL A 299 4.06 -10.36 -15.82
CA VAL A 299 5.07 -9.96 -14.81
C VAL A 299 4.65 -10.41 -13.42
N ILE A 300 3.38 -10.20 -13.04
CA ILE A 300 2.87 -10.61 -11.73
C ILE A 300 2.96 -12.14 -11.59
N ARG A 301 2.51 -12.90 -12.59
CA ARG A 301 2.53 -14.37 -12.56
C ARG A 301 3.95 -14.93 -12.47
N LYS A 302 4.90 -14.34 -13.21
CA LYS A 302 6.31 -14.73 -13.12
C LYS A 302 6.84 -14.63 -11.69
N ASN A 303 6.46 -13.58 -10.98
CA ASN A 303 6.91 -13.30 -9.61
C ASN A 303 6.05 -13.97 -8.52
N ASN A 304 4.85 -14.42 -8.86
CA ASN A 304 3.92 -15.07 -7.94
C ASN A 304 3.33 -16.34 -8.59
N PRO A 305 4.14 -17.40 -8.78
CA PRO A 305 3.76 -18.56 -9.60
C PRO A 305 2.54 -19.32 -9.08
N GLN A 306 2.27 -19.28 -7.76
CA GLN A 306 1.18 -20.01 -7.12
C GLN A 306 -0.01 -19.13 -6.70
N ALA A 307 0.13 -17.82 -6.72
CA ALA A 307 -0.89 -16.91 -6.21
C ALA A 307 -2.20 -16.97 -7.04
N LYS A 308 -3.32 -16.73 -6.38
CA LYS A 308 -4.55 -16.31 -7.07
C LYS A 308 -4.43 -14.82 -7.39
N ILE A 309 -4.52 -14.45 -8.66
CA ILE A 309 -4.44 -13.06 -9.11
C ILE A 309 -5.86 -12.60 -9.45
N CYS A 310 -6.28 -11.48 -8.92
CA CYS A 310 -7.57 -10.89 -9.24
C CYS A 310 -7.39 -9.42 -9.62
N TRP A 311 -7.75 -9.09 -10.87
CA TRP A 311 -7.88 -7.70 -11.26
C TRP A 311 -9.18 -7.17 -10.71
N VAL A 312 -9.13 -6.14 -9.87
CA VAL A 312 -10.30 -5.48 -9.28
C VAL A 312 -10.37 -4.04 -9.74
N TRP A 313 -11.55 -3.49 -9.96
CA TRP A 313 -11.69 -2.15 -10.51
C TRP A 313 -13.07 -1.55 -10.28
N ASP A 314 -13.29 -0.33 -10.78
CA ASP A 314 -14.54 0.42 -10.86
C ASP A 314 -14.94 1.22 -9.60
N MET A 315 -14.06 1.31 -8.60
CA MET A 315 -14.36 2.20 -7.46
C MET A 315 -14.47 3.68 -7.86
N LEU A 316 -13.91 4.08 -9.02
CA LEU A 316 -13.94 5.43 -9.59
C LEU A 316 -14.77 5.54 -10.87
N GLU A 317 -15.56 4.53 -11.22
CA GLU A 317 -16.49 4.50 -12.36
C GLU A 317 -15.82 4.89 -13.70
N MET A 318 -15.35 3.88 -14.43
CA MET A 318 -14.62 4.04 -15.70
C MET A 318 -15.34 3.30 -16.83
N PRO A 319 -16.58 3.70 -17.19
CA PRO A 319 -17.42 2.91 -18.10
C PRO A 319 -16.82 2.73 -19.50
N GLU A 320 -16.12 3.74 -20.03
CA GLU A 320 -15.53 3.71 -21.38
C GLU A 320 -14.36 2.71 -21.47
N LEU A 321 -13.62 2.47 -20.38
CA LEU A 321 -12.55 1.48 -20.33
C LEU A 321 -13.02 0.08 -19.91
N SER A 322 -14.26 -0.10 -19.46
CA SER A 322 -14.77 -1.36 -18.92
C SER A 322 -14.49 -2.56 -19.82
N THR A 323 -14.88 -2.48 -21.10
CA THR A 323 -14.66 -3.54 -22.07
C THR A 323 -13.18 -3.86 -22.27
N TYR A 324 -12.33 -2.84 -22.26
CA TYR A 324 -10.88 -2.99 -22.49
C TYR A 324 -10.17 -3.55 -21.27
N MET A 325 -10.65 -3.27 -20.05
CA MET A 325 -10.17 -3.91 -18.82
C MET A 325 -10.40 -5.43 -18.89
N HIS A 326 -11.64 -5.85 -19.19
CA HIS A 326 -11.96 -7.26 -19.39
C HIS A 326 -11.18 -7.90 -20.54
N LYS A 327 -11.00 -7.16 -21.64
CA LYS A 327 -10.24 -7.64 -22.81
C LYS A 327 -8.78 -7.94 -22.45
N GLY A 328 -8.12 -7.07 -21.68
CA GLY A 328 -6.74 -7.28 -21.26
C GLY A 328 -6.55 -8.57 -20.44
N VAL A 329 -7.43 -8.81 -19.46
CA VAL A 329 -7.41 -10.03 -18.65
C VAL A 329 -7.71 -11.26 -19.52
N SER A 330 -8.71 -11.17 -20.42
CA SER A 330 -9.08 -12.25 -21.32
C SER A 330 -7.96 -12.62 -22.29
N MET A 331 -7.24 -11.62 -22.82
CA MET A 331 -6.06 -11.82 -23.67
C MET A 331 -4.98 -12.63 -22.94
N TYR A 332 -4.68 -12.24 -21.68
CA TYR A 332 -3.73 -12.99 -20.87
C TYR A 332 -4.17 -14.43 -20.64
N ILE A 333 -5.42 -14.66 -20.24
CA ILE A 333 -5.96 -16.02 -20.01
C ILE A 333 -5.91 -16.86 -21.29
N ALA A 334 -6.27 -16.29 -22.43
CA ALA A 334 -6.23 -16.98 -23.71
C ALA A 334 -4.82 -17.38 -24.15
N GLU A 335 -3.82 -16.51 -23.89
CA GLU A 335 -2.41 -16.78 -24.23
C GLU A 335 -1.76 -17.80 -23.27
N SER A 336 -2.07 -17.74 -21.99
CA SER A 336 -1.39 -18.52 -20.94
C SER A 336 -2.10 -19.80 -20.52
N GLY A 337 -3.42 -19.86 -20.70
CA GLY A 337 -4.26 -20.92 -20.12
C GLY A 337 -4.37 -20.86 -18.59
N ASP A 338 -3.95 -19.76 -17.96
CA ASP A 338 -3.93 -19.60 -16.50
C ASP A 338 -5.34 -19.55 -15.91
N LYS A 339 -5.68 -20.53 -15.09
CA LYS A 339 -6.97 -20.64 -14.40
C LYS A 339 -7.00 -19.97 -13.04
N ASN A 340 -5.87 -19.39 -12.62
CA ASN A 340 -5.72 -18.71 -11.34
C ASN A 340 -5.72 -17.18 -11.49
N VAL A 341 -6.27 -16.68 -12.60
CA VAL A 341 -6.47 -15.24 -12.85
C VAL A 341 -7.96 -14.97 -13.03
N ASP A 342 -8.43 -13.90 -12.43
CA ASP A 342 -9.83 -13.48 -12.44
C ASP A 342 -9.94 -11.96 -12.57
N ILE A 343 -11.15 -11.46 -12.87
CA ILE A 343 -11.48 -10.03 -12.85
C ILE A 343 -12.80 -9.84 -12.10
N ARG A 344 -12.87 -8.85 -11.21
CA ARG A 344 -14.04 -8.55 -10.38
C ARG A 344 -14.28 -7.06 -10.26
N LEU A 345 -15.55 -6.69 -10.26
CA LEU A 345 -15.99 -5.35 -9.94
C LEU A 345 -15.99 -5.13 -8.43
N LEU A 346 -15.46 -3.98 -8.01
CA LEU A 346 -15.65 -3.44 -6.68
C LEU A 346 -16.84 -2.47 -6.69
N PRO A 347 -17.48 -2.22 -5.55
CA PRO A 347 -18.54 -1.24 -5.45
C PRO A 347 -18.05 0.14 -5.90
N PRO A 348 -18.77 0.83 -6.79
CA PRO A 348 -18.41 2.18 -7.22
C PRO A 348 -18.59 3.18 -6.07
N SER A 349 -17.81 4.25 -6.10
CA SER A 349 -17.98 5.40 -5.23
C SER A 349 -19.00 6.36 -5.88
N SER A 350 -20.16 6.51 -5.27
CA SER A 350 -21.07 7.55 -5.70
C SER A 350 -20.73 8.87 -5.03
N LEU A 351 -20.14 9.78 -5.77
CA LEU A 351 -19.80 11.13 -5.29
C LEU A 351 -21.04 12.00 -4.96
N GLU A 352 -22.23 11.53 -5.32
CA GLU A 352 -23.50 12.21 -5.06
C GLU A 352 -24.20 11.75 -3.77
N LYS A 353 -23.68 10.71 -3.12
CA LYS A 353 -24.24 10.17 -1.87
C LYS A 353 -23.71 10.89 -0.62
N GLU A 354 -24.09 10.34 0.53
CA GLU A 354 -23.73 10.88 1.84
C GLU A 354 -22.21 10.93 2.08
N ASP A 355 -21.76 11.73 3.03
CA ASP A 355 -20.34 12.00 3.31
C ASP A 355 -19.49 10.76 3.56
N GLU A 356 -20.08 9.66 4.03
CA GLU A 356 -19.36 8.38 4.22
C GLU A 356 -18.93 7.69 2.92
N ASP A 357 -19.58 8.02 1.79
CA ASP A 357 -19.21 7.51 0.46
C ASP A 357 -18.19 8.38 -0.26
N LYS A 358 -17.99 9.62 0.23
CA LYS A 358 -17.10 10.62 -0.34
C LYS A 358 -15.83 10.75 0.47
N GLY A 359 -14.72 10.79 -0.23
CA GLY A 359 -13.45 11.24 0.32
C GLY A 359 -13.08 12.62 -0.19
N SER A 360 -12.03 13.22 0.34
CA SER A 360 -11.48 14.44 -0.23
C SER A 360 -10.97 14.19 -1.65
N ARG A 361 -10.88 15.24 -2.46
CA ARG A 361 -10.34 15.21 -3.82
C ARG A 361 -11.05 14.21 -4.76
N ASN A 362 -12.36 14.06 -4.62
CA ASN A 362 -13.19 13.14 -5.42
C ASN A 362 -12.75 11.67 -5.36
N HIS A 363 -12.16 11.25 -4.25
CA HIS A 363 -11.79 9.85 -4.04
C HIS A 363 -12.85 9.10 -3.24
N PRO A 364 -12.85 7.75 -3.28
CA PRO A 364 -13.79 6.94 -2.50
C PRO A 364 -13.67 7.19 -1.01
N GLY A 365 -14.81 7.31 -0.33
CA GLY A 365 -14.88 7.51 1.12
C GLY A 365 -14.83 6.21 1.94
N PRO A 366 -14.92 6.32 3.27
CA PRO A 366 -14.78 5.19 4.18
C PRO A 366 -15.77 4.05 3.97
N LEU A 367 -17.01 4.35 3.58
CA LEU A 367 -18.06 3.34 3.33
C LEU A 367 -17.74 2.54 2.07
N THR A 368 -17.35 3.20 0.97
CA THR A 368 -16.94 2.52 -0.27
C THR A 368 -15.76 1.58 -0.02
N HIS A 369 -14.74 2.01 0.71
CA HIS A 369 -13.62 1.14 1.11
C HIS A 369 -14.05 -0.05 1.98
N LYS A 370 -15.04 0.12 2.86
CA LYS A 370 -15.60 -0.97 3.68
C LYS A 370 -16.32 -2.00 2.80
N LEU A 371 -17.14 -1.54 1.84
CA LEU A 371 -17.85 -2.41 0.91
C LEU A 371 -16.90 -3.15 -0.03
N ALA A 372 -15.88 -2.46 -0.55
CA ALA A 372 -14.82 -3.08 -1.36
C ALA A 372 -14.06 -4.15 -0.58
N ALA A 373 -13.70 -3.89 0.68
CA ALA A 373 -13.08 -4.88 1.55
C ALA A 373 -13.96 -6.13 1.72
N ALA A 374 -15.28 -5.95 1.89
CA ALA A 374 -16.22 -7.08 2.01
C ALA A 374 -16.20 -7.96 0.75
N LYS A 375 -16.11 -7.37 -0.45
CA LYS A 375 -15.99 -8.11 -1.71
C LYS A 375 -14.69 -8.90 -1.83
N ILE A 376 -13.58 -8.30 -1.41
CA ILE A 376 -12.27 -9.00 -1.36
C ILE A 376 -12.32 -10.19 -0.39
N ILE A 377 -12.88 -9.99 0.82
CA ILE A 377 -13.03 -11.05 1.82
C ILE A 377 -13.91 -12.20 1.29
N GLU A 378 -15.02 -11.87 0.65
CA GLU A 378 -15.93 -12.85 0.01
C GLU A 378 -15.17 -13.67 -1.05
N TYR A 379 -14.43 -13.00 -1.92
CA TYR A 379 -13.61 -13.66 -2.95
C TYR A 379 -12.56 -14.60 -2.34
N CYS A 380 -11.80 -14.15 -1.35
CA CYS A 380 -10.81 -14.99 -0.67
C CYS A 380 -11.45 -16.20 -0.01
N LYS A 381 -12.55 -16.03 0.73
CA LYS A 381 -13.25 -17.14 1.40
C LYS A 381 -13.77 -18.16 0.42
N ASN A 382 -14.41 -17.74 -0.68
CA ASN A 382 -14.92 -18.63 -1.72
C ASN A 382 -13.77 -19.40 -2.39
N THR A 383 -12.64 -18.74 -2.65
CA THR A 383 -11.47 -19.38 -3.27
C THR A 383 -10.81 -20.40 -2.35
N LEU A 384 -10.79 -20.16 -1.04
CA LEU A 384 -10.22 -21.06 -0.03
C LEU A 384 -11.19 -22.18 0.40
N GLY A 385 -12.43 -22.17 -0.08
CA GLY A 385 -13.44 -23.17 0.28
C GLY A 385 -13.99 -23.02 1.70
N TYR A 386 -13.84 -21.83 2.30
CA TYR A 386 -14.49 -21.53 3.59
C TYR A 386 -15.99 -21.34 3.35
N SER A 387 -16.80 -22.36 3.68
CA SER A 387 -18.27 -22.24 3.73
C SER A 387 -18.67 -21.09 4.67
N LYS A 388 -19.75 -20.39 4.30
CA LYS A 388 -20.36 -19.32 5.09
C LYS A 388 -20.78 -19.77 6.48
#